data_485bd5d734aa7156410591644da9fe1c
#
_entry.id   485bd5d734aa7156410591644da9fe1c
#
_cell.length_a   1.000
_cell.length_b   1.000
_cell.length_c   1.000
_cell.angle_alpha   90.00
_cell.angle_beta   90.00
_cell.angle_gamma   90.00
#
_symmetry.space_group_name_H-M   'P 1'
#
loop_
_entity.id
_entity.type
_entity.pdbx_description
1 polymer ?
#
loop_
_entity_poly.entity_id
_entity_poly.type
_entity_poly.pdbx_seq_one_letter_code
_entity_poly.pdbx_strand_id
1 'polypeptide(L)'
;MDERKKVVFSSVGASGRMAIQMDGAWRTFWQGLVDKIPAHRFEFLEMAEVVSSFTTGGDRALVRSVENFEDYMTFGAKQVDEAEMGPGDVLVALSECGLSASINGSAVRGYELGVKTYYLFCNPEKILRTHLDRARAVFECLDEYAANKKKGIDNGKYIVKIPLFVGNMAVSGSTRMQVTTVELLAAGAALEVAANRWLKENLTEQELSVIGGQMLSLDEYAEAFVSLNKQLSSGKALKGLAKAVDFEVNTYNQKGLVTYITHQYLLDIMTDTTERQPTFTLPPFRKFNDHTSEVSWAYIKDPLYPNEVAWQHVFRRPIKGLEWSKEDYIKMNASQDIINNPPMVSGNEVLEYVIGNEDDPSRYSRECSQLVLIDVNGSATEEIVNWYHQELTKYSGGVVIRFGQIPTTKIAKDEIRIPVELPRTCTDIMYHLLVKVAFNALSTGTMAKMGRVYGNWMVQVLPTNKKLIDRSSRIIASLAKIPYADGYDPCSVG
;
A
#
# COMPACT_ATOMS: atom_id res chain seq x y z
N MET A 1 -20.60 -24.88 -16.04
CA MET A 1 -20.15 -23.98 -14.96
C MET A 1 -19.57 -22.76 -15.65
N ASP A 2 -20.17 -21.60 -15.51
CA ASP A 2 -19.52 -20.38 -15.99
C ASP A 2 -18.21 -20.22 -15.26
N GLU A 3 -17.10 -20.15 -16.01
CA GLU A 3 -15.80 -19.87 -15.43
C GLU A 3 -15.88 -18.53 -14.70
N ARG A 4 -15.65 -18.54 -13.38
CA ARG A 4 -15.73 -17.31 -12.58
C ARG A 4 -14.65 -16.35 -13.04
N LYS A 5 -15.06 -15.13 -13.32
CA LYS A 5 -14.19 -14.07 -13.77
C LYS A 5 -13.53 -13.42 -12.56
N LYS A 6 -12.25 -13.05 -12.69
CA LYS A 6 -11.42 -12.50 -11.64
C LYS A 6 -11.13 -11.01 -11.87
N VAL A 7 -10.89 -10.31 -10.79
CA VAL A 7 -10.38 -8.93 -10.77
C VAL A 7 -8.97 -8.98 -10.22
N VAL A 8 -8.00 -8.58 -11.02
CA VAL A 8 -6.58 -8.66 -10.63
C VAL A 8 -5.97 -7.26 -10.61
N PHE A 9 -5.36 -6.91 -9.49
CA PHE A 9 -4.58 -5.68 -9.35
C PHE A 9 -3.12 -5.95 -9.71
N SER A 10 -2.59 -5.23 -10.69
CA SER A 10 -1.17 -5.19 -11.04
C SER A 10 -0.57 -3.88 -10.57
N SER A 11 0.52 -3.93 -9.82
CA SER A 11 1.08 -2.73 -9.21
C SER A 11 2.55 -2.89 -8.80
N VAL A 12 3.18 -1.79 -8.36
CA VAL A 12 4.57 -1.76 -7.90
C VAL A 12 4.75 -0.73 -6.78
N GLY A 13 5.77 -0.89 -5.96
CA GLY A 13 6.14 0.08 -4.92
C GLY A 13 5.03 0.34 -3.91
N ALA A 14 4.72 1.60 -3.66
CA ALA A 14 3.68 1.99 -2.70
C ALA A 14 2.28 1.59 -3.18
N SER A 15 1.98 1.66 -4.49
CA SER A 15 0.72 1.14 -5.06
C SER A 15 0.61 -0.38 -4.93
N GLY A 16 1.75 -1.11 -4.99
CA GLY A 16 1.79 -2.55 -4.74
C GLY A 16 1.25 -2.93 -3.37
N ARG A 17 1.59 -2.15 -2.37
CA ARG A 17 1.07 -2.33 -1.01
C ARG A 17 -0.44 -2.09 -0.92
N MET A 18 -0.95 -1.09 -1.64
CA MET A 18 -2.41 -0.83 -1.69
C MET A 18 -3.16 -1.96 -2.38
N ALA A 19 -2.60 -2.54 -3.45
CA ALA A 19 -3.20 -3.68 -4.13
C ALA A 19 -3.30 -4.90 -3.21
N ILE A 20 -2.24 -5.22 -2.47
CA ILE A 20 -2.24 -6.30 -1.47
C ILE A 20 -3.26 -6.00 -0.35
N GLN A 21 -3.35 -4.74 0.09
CA GLN A 21 -4.30 -4.33 1.11
C GLN A 21 -5.76 -4.51 0.67
N MET A 22 -6.09 -4.13 -0.56
CA MET A 22 -7.44 -4.33 -1.12
C MET A 22 -7.77 -5.81 -1.30
N ASP A 23 -6.84 -6.63 -1.78
CA ASP A 23 -6.96 -8.10 -1.86
C ASP A 23 -7.22 -8.69 -0.47
N GLY A 24 -6.40 -8.35 0.52
CA GLY A 24 -6.55 -8.83 1.90
C GLY A 24 -7.85 -8.38 2.57
N ALA A 25 -8.26 -7.12 2.41
CA ALA A 25 -9.51 -6.59 2.97
C ALA A 25 -10.75 -7.26 2.34
N TRP A 26 -10.73 -7.47 1.01
CA TRP A 26 -11.76 -8.21 0.29
C TRP A 26 -11.91 -9.63 0.82
N ARG A 27 -10.82 -10.39 0.93
CA ARG A 27 -10.82 -11.76 1.46
C ARG A 27 -11.31 -11.80 2.91
N THR A 28 -10.83 -10.89 3.74
CA THR A 28 -11.24 -10.78 5.16
C THR A 28 -12.73 -10.60 5.28
N PHE A 29 -13.32 -9.73 4.47
CA PHE A 29 -14.77 -9.50 4.48
C PHE A 29 -15.55 -10.77 4.12
N TRP A 30 -15.27 -11.36 2.95
CA TRP A 30 -16.02 -12.51 2.47
C TRP A 30 -15.83 -13.76 3.35
N GLN A 31 -14.60 -14.02 3.78
CA GLN A 31 -14.32 -15.12 4.70
C GLN A 31 -15.02 -14.93 6.06
N GLY A 32 -15.09 -13.66 6.53
CA GLY A 32 -15.79 -13.31 7.77
C GLY A 32 -17.32 -13.48 7.73
N LEU A 33 -17.92 -13.62 6.54
CA LEU A 33 -19.35 -13.90 6.38
C LEU A 33 -19.70 -15.39 6.49
N VAL A 34 -18.74 -16.27 6.32
CA VAL A 34 -18.93 -17.73 6.29
C VAL A 34 -19.61 -18.25 7.56
N ASP A 35 -19.19 -17.76 8.72
CA ASP A 35 -19.77 -18.18 10.01
C ASP A 35 -21.02 -17.37 10.38
N LYS A 36 -21.17 -16.17 9.81
CA LYS A 36 -22.34 -15.31 10.07
C LYS A 36 -23.57 -15.78 9.31
N ILE A 37 -23.39 -16.24 8.07
CA ILE A 37 -24.47 -16.68 7.18
C ILE A 37 -24.05 -18.00 6.52
N PRO A 38 -24.08 -19.12 7.27
CA PRO A 38 -23.58 -20.42 6.80
C PRO A 38 -24.31 -20.97 5.55
N ALA A 39 -25.52 -20.51 5.25
CA ALA A 39 -26.29 -20.91 4.08
C ALA A 39 -25.58 -20.56 2.75
N HIS A 40 -24.78 -19.49 2.75
CA HIS A 40 -24.03 -19.00 1.59
C HIS A 40 -22.50 -19.25 1.70
N ARG A 41 -22.10 -20.24 2.50
CA ARG A 41 -20.68 -20.53 2.76
C ARG A 41 -19.84 -20.68 1.49
N PHE A 42 -20.35 -21.44 0.53
CA PHE A 42 -19.60 -21.73 -0.70
C PHE A 42 -19.45 -20.49 -1.57
N GLU A 43 -20.53 -19.73 -1.74
CA GLU A 43 -20.53 -18.49 -2.51
C GLU A 43 -19.57 -17.46 -1.91
N PHE A 44 -19.52 -17.33 -0.58
CA PHE A 44 -18.61 -16.40 0.10
C PHE A 44 -17.15 -16.81 -0.06
N LEU A 45 -16.83 -18.10 0.05
CA LEU A 45 -15.47 -18.59 -0.19
C LEU A 45 -15.05 -18.37 -1.64
N GLU A 46 -15.96 -18.54 -2.60
CA GLU A 46 -15.69 -18.25 -3.99
C GLU A 46 -15.54 -16.76 -4.25
N MET A 47 -16.37 -15.90 -3.64
CA MET A 47 -16.25 -14.45 -3.74
C MET A 47 -14.93 -13.95 -3.13
N ALA A 48 -14.41 -14.59 -2.08
CA ALA A 48 -13.11 -14.26 -1.52
C ALA A 48 -11.97 -14.43 -2.55
N GLU A 49 -12.10 -15.35 -3.51
CA GLU A 49 -11.09 -15.61 -4.55
C GLU A 49 -11.26 -14.77 -5.83
N VAL A 50 -12.37 -14.01 -5.97
CA VAL A 50 -12.63 -13.19 -7.17
C VAL A 50 -11.60 -12.06 -7.30
N VAL A 51 -11.18 -11.45 -6.19
CA VAL A 51 -10.18 -10.38 -6.19
C VAL A 51 -8.83 -10.95 -5.81
N SER A 52 -7.81 -10.56 -6.58
CA SER A 52 -6.42 -10.91 -6.26
C SER A 52 -5.47 -9.79 -6.68
N SER A 53 -4.22 -9.87 -6.22
CA SER A 53 -3.19 -8.90 -6.56
C SER A 53 -1.87 -9.60 -6.87
N PHE A 54 -1.06 -8.95 -7.71
CA PHE A 54 0.37 -9.19 -7.79
C PHE A 54 1.14 -7.87 -7.83
N THR A 55 2.33 -7.89 -7.27
CA THR A 55 3.22 -6.74 -7.29
C THR A 55 4.52 -7.09 -8.00
N THR A 56 5.10 -6.13 -8.68
CA THR A 56 6.41 -6.28 -9.31
C THR A 56 7.46 -6.63 -8.25
N GLY A 57 8.09 -7.79 -8.39
CA GLY A 57 9.04 -8.33 -7.41
C GLY A 57 8.43 -9.31 -6.39
N GLY A 58 7.16 -9.71 -6.55
CA GLY A 58 6.46 -10.64 -5.66
C GLY A 58 6.12 -10.02 -4.30
N ASP A 59 5.55 -10.83 -3.39
CA ASP A 59 5.09 -10.36 -2.07
C ASP A 59 6.22 -9.83 -1.17
N ARG A 60 7.47 -10.28 -1.37
CA ARG A 60 8.65 -9.74 -0.71
C ARG A 60 8.79 -8.22 -0.94
N ALA A 61 8.34 -7.71 -2.10
CA ALA A 61 8.38 -6.28 -2.40
C ALA A 61 7.52 -5.43 -1.47
N LEU A 62 6.59 -6.03 -0.71
CA LEU A 62 5.85 -5.37 0.37
C LEU A 62 6.80 -4.79 1.43
N VAL A 63 7.85 -5.51 1.78
CA VAL A 63 8.83 -5.09 2.79
C VAL A 63 9.97 -4.30 2.16
N ARG A 64 10.52 -4.82 1.05
CA ARG A 64 11.65 -4.20 0.36
C ARG A 64 11.51 -4.35 -1.15
N SER A 65 11.37 -3.23 -1.84
CA SER A 65 11.29 -3.20 -3.32
C SER A 65 12.50 -3.91 -3.94
N VAL A 66 12.27 -4.55 -5.09
CA VAL A 66 13.32 -5.16 -5.87
C VAL A 66 13.80 -4.15 -6.91
N GLU A 67 15.05 -3.70 -6.76
CA GLU A 67 15.62 -2.68 -7.64
C GLU A 67 15.59 -3.13 -9.10
N ASN A 68 15.34 -2.18 -10.00
CA ASN A 68 15.28 -2.34 -11.46
C ASN A 68 14.14 -3.22 -12.01
N PHE A 69 13.36 -3.94 -11.19
CA PHE A 69 12.23 -4.75 -11.68
C PHE A 69 11.14 -3.90 -12.35
N GLU A 70 10.93 -2.69 -11.86
CA GLU A 70 9.94 -1.76 -12.42
C GLU A 70 10.29 -1.26 -13.83
N ASP A 71 11.52 -1.43 -14.29
CA ASP A 71 12.01 -0.93 -15.57
C ASP A 71 11.72 -1.86 -16.76
N TYR A 72 11.17 -3.08 -16.53
CA TYR A 72 10.94 -4.07 -17.57
C TYR A 72 9.45 -4.30 -17.82
N MET A 73 8.96 -3.93 -19.02
CA MET A 73 7.59 -4.21 -19.46
C MET A 73 7.32 -5.72 -19.52
N THR A 74 8.31 -6.50 -19.93
CA THR A 74 8.23 -7.96 -20.04
C THR A 74 7.98 -8.65 -18.70
N PHE A 75 8.44 -8.07 -17.59
CA PHE A 75 8.20 -8.64 -16.26
C PHE A 75 6.73 -8.51 -15.86
N GLY A 76 6.12 -7.35 -16.11
CA GLY A 76 4.70 -7.17 -15.87
C GLY A 76 3.82 -8.00 -16.80
N ALA A 77 4.20 -8.12 -18.07
CA ALA A 77 3.51 -8.99 -19.02
C ALA A 77 3.54 -10.46 -18.58
N LYS A 78 4.71 -10.96 -18.14
CA LYS A 78 4.85 -12.34 -17.63
C LYS A 78 3.96 -12.57 -16.39
N GLN A 79 3.87 -11.61 -15.46
CA GLN A 79 3.00 -11.76 -14.28
C GLN A 79 1.51 -11.82 -14.67
N VAL A 80 1.09 -11.13 -15.74
CA VAL A 80 -0.28 -11.26 -16.29
C VAL A 80 -0.51 -12.66 -16.88
N ASP A 81 0.48 -13.21 -17.60
CA ASP A 81 0.41 -14.57 -18.13
C ASP A 81 0.37 -15.61 -16.98
N GLU A 82 1.19 -15.45 -15.95
CA GLU A 82 1.19 -16.31 -14.74
C GLU A 82 -0.11 -16.22 -13.92
N ALA A 83 -0.80 -15.09 -14.00
CA ALA A 83 -2.14 -14.93 -13.42
C ALA A 83 -3.24 -15.59 -14.27
N GLU A 84 -2.89 -16.21 -15.40
CA GLU A 84 -3.80 -16.94 -16.32
C GLU A 84 -5.04 -16.10 -16.65
N MET A 85 -4.85 -14.84 -17.03
CA MET A 85 -5.93 -13.92 -17.34
C MET A 85 -6.42 -14.07 -18.79
N GLY A 86 -7.71 -13.85 -18.99
CA GLY A 86 -8.34 -13.97 -20.30
C GLY A 86 -9.61 -13.12 -20.47
N PRO A 87 -10.31 -13.27 -21.60
CA PRO A 87 -11.54 -12.53 -21.87
C PRO A 87 -12.59 -12.72 -20.76
N GLY A 88 -13.14 -11.59 -20.30
CA GLY A 88 -14.10 -11.55 -19.18
C GLY A 88 -13.48 -11.22 -17.84
N ASP A 89 -12.18 -11.43 -17.64
CA ASP A 89 -11.46 -10.96 -16.47
C ASP A 89 -11.24 -9.44 -16.51
N VAL A 90 -10.93 -8.88 -15.34
CA VAL A 90 -10.64 -7.46 -15.16
C VAL A 90 -9.22 -7.31 -14.64
N LEU A 91 -8.40 -6.52 -15.34
CA LEU A 91 -7.09 -6.07 -14.87
C LEU A 91 -7.16 -4.61 -14.45
N VAL A 92 -6.75 -4.32 -13.23
CA VAL A 92 -6.59 -2.97 -12.71
C VAL A 92 -5.10 -2.69 -12.56
N ALA A 93 -4.53 -1.97 -13.53
CA ALA A 93 -3.12 -1.61 -13.56
C ALA A 93 -2.91 -0.27 -12.83
N LEU A 94 -2.34 -0.31 -11.63
CA LEU A 94 -2.06 0.84 -10.76
C LEU A 94 -0.64 1.33 -11.00
N SER A 95 -0.50 2.45 -11.72
CA SER A 95 0.78 3.06 -12.01
C SER A 95 0.82 4.48 -11.45
N GLU A 96 1.38 4.65 -10.26
CA GLU A 96 1.43 5.93 -9.52
C GLU A 96 1.63 7.15 -10.43
N CYS A 97 2.74 7.17 -11.13
CA CYS A 97 3.09 8.27 -12.03
C CYS A 97 2.85 7.95 -13.52
N GLY A 98 2.38 6.77 -13.87
CA GLY A 98 2.24 6.33 -15.27
C GLY A 98 3.55 5.89 -15.94
N LEU A 99 4.62 5.68 -15.18
CA LEU A 99 5.99 5.48 -15.71
C LEU A 99 6.62 4.14 -15.39
N SER A 100 6.03 3.35 -14.50
CA SER A 100 6.54 2.02 -14.18
C SER A 100 6.36 1.12 -15.39
N ALA A 101 7.48 0.76 -16.04
CA ALA A 101 7.44 -0.03 -17.26
C ALA A 101 6.77 -1.40 -17.03
N SER A 102 6.99 -2.03 -15.88
CA SER A 102 6.33 -3.29 -15.53
C SER A 102 4.79 -3.18 -15.53
N ILE A 103 4.23 -2.10 -14.97
CA ILE A 103 2.79 -1.90 -14.95
C ILE A 103 2.25 -1.53 -16.34
N ASN A 104 3.00 -0.75 -17.10
CA ASN A 104 2.69 -0.49 -18.50
C ASN A 104 2.67 -1.79 -19.32
N GLY A 105 3.64 -2.69 -19.07
CA GLY A 105 3.67 -4.02 -19.67
C GLY A 105 2.48 -4.89 -19.30
N SER A 106 2.06 -4.86 -18.02
CA SER A 106 0.84 -5.54 -17.57
C SER A 106 -0.40 -5.01 -18.30
N ALA A 107 -0.55 -3.68 -18.42
CA ALA A 107 -1.69 -3.06 -19.07
C ALA A 107 -1.76 -3.40 -20.59
N VAL A 108 -0.61 -3.35 -21.27
CA VAL A 108 -0.49 -3.75 -22.69
C VAL A 108 -0.83 -5.23 -22.85
N ARG A 109 -0.29 -6.10 -22.00
CA ARG A 109 -0.54 -7.54 -22.07
C ARG A 109 -2.01 -7.88 -21.81
N GLY A 110 -2.63 -7.25 -20.82
CA GLY A 110 -4.06 -7.40 -20.56
C GLY A 110 -4.90 -7.00 -21.77
N TYR A 111 -4.57 -5.87 -22.43
CA TYR A 111 -5.22 -5.44 -23.66
C TYR A 111 -5.06 -6.46 -24.80
N GLU A 112 -3.85 -7.01 -25.00
CA GLU A 112 -3.57 -8.02 -26.02
C GLU A 112 -4.37 -9.31 -25.82
N LEU A 113 -4.55 -9.74 -24.56
CA LEU A 113 -5.29 -10.94 -24.19
C LEU A 113 -6.82 -10.76 -24.19
N GLY A 114 -7.33 -9.54 -24.47
CA GLY A 114 -8.77 -9.25 -24.41
C GLY A 114 -9.32 -9.15 -22.99
N VAL A 115 -8.46 -8.95 -21.99
CA VAL A 115 -8.83 -8.67 -20.60
C VAL A 115 -9.38 -7.25 -20.50
N LYS A 116 -10.44 -7.02 -19.72
CA LYS A 116 -10.93 -5.66 -19.44
C LYS A 116 -9.92 -4.90 -18.60
N THR A 117 -9.10 -4.07 -19.22
CA THR A 117 -8.00 -3.38 -18.59
C THR A 117 -8.38 -1.96 -18.18
N TYR A 118 -8.20 -1.63 -16.92
CA TYR A 118 -8.30 -0.28 -16.36
C TYR A 118 -6.91 0.20 -15.97
N TYR A 119 -6.46 1.31 -16.57
CA TYR A 119 -5.15 1.89 -16.34
C TYR A 119 -5.28 3.17 -15.51
N LEU A 120 -4.83 3.11 -14.25
CA LEU A 120 -4.91 4.21 -13.29
C LEU A 120 -3.54 4.89 -13.16
N PHE A 121 -3.52 6.22 -13.22
CA PHE A 121 -2.30 7.03 -13.06
C PHE A 121 -2.62 8.43 -12.55
N CYS A 122 -1.63 9.11 -11.93
CA CYS A 122 -1.84 10.39 -11.26
C CYS A 122 -1.16 11.59 -11.94
N ASN A 123 -0.27 11.37 -12.91
CA ASN A 123 0.34 12.46 -13.66
C ASN A 123 -0.55 12.98 -14.80
N PRO A 124 -0.40 14.26 -15.20
CA PRO A 124 -1.11 14.78 -16.37
C PRO A 124 -0.79 14.00 -17.64
N GLU A 125 -1.82 13.53 -18.34
CA GLU A 125 -1.68 12.75 -19.58
C GLU A 125 -0.80 13.43 -20.63
N LYS A 126 -0.91 14.76 -20.76
CA LYS A 126 -0.09 15.54 -21.72
C LYS A 126 1.41 15.29 -21.51
N ILE A 127 1.83 15.18 -20.25
CA ILE A 127 3.24 14.94 -19.93
C ILE A 127 3.64 13.51 -20.31
N LEU A 128 2.80 12.53 -19.96
CA LEU A 128 3.05 11.11 -20.27
C LEU A 128 3.14 10.86 -21.78
N ARG A 129 2.33 11.55 -22.58
CA ARG A 129 2.31 11.39 -24.03
C ARG A 129 3.48 12.07 -24.75
N THR A 130 3.93 13.21 -24.26
CA THR A 130 4.90 14.05 -25.00
C THR A 130 6.35 13.82 -24.63
N HIS A 131 6.61 13.32 -23.43
CA HIS A 131 7.97 13.31 -22.90
C HIS A 131 8.49 11.93 -22.48
N LEU A 132 7.66 10.87 -22.51
CA LEU A 132 8.00 9.62 -21.86
C LEU A 132 7.79 8.40 -22.75
N ASP A 133 8.86 7.90 -23.32
CA ASP A 133 8.86 6.65 -24.10
C ASP A 133 8.29 5.45 -23.32
N ARG A 134 8.48 5.41 -22.00
CA ARG A 134 7.99 4.32 -21.13
C ARG A 134 6.46 4.19 -21.14
N ALA A 135 5.72 5.28 -21.34
CA ALA A 135 4.26 5.27 -21.38
C ALA A 135 3.70 5.09 -22.80
N ARG A 136 4.53 5.20 -23.84
CA ARG A 136 4.11 5.19 -25.25
C ARG A 136 3.22 4.00 -25.57
N ALA A 137 3.67 2.78 -25.29
CA ALA A 137 2.94 1.56 -25.68
C ALA A 137 1.54 1.47 -25.08
N VAL A 138 1.35 1.86 -23.82
CA VAL A 138 0.01 1.84 -23.21
C VAL A 138 -0.90 2.91 -23.79
N PHE A 139 -0.36 4.09 -24.14
CA PHE A 139 -1.15 5.13 -24.80
C PHE A 139 -1.49 4.79 -26.25
N GLU A 140 -0.66 4.05 -26.97
CA GLU A 140 -0.97 3.48 -28.28
C GLU A 140 -2.16 2.50 -28.19
N CYS A 141 -2.19 1.60 -27.19
CA CYS A 141 -3.34 0.74 -26.92
C CYS A 141 -4.61 1.53 -26.60
N LEU A 142 -4.52 2.60 -25.80
CA LEU A 142 -5.63 3.48 -25.48
C LEU A 142 -6.18 4.19 -26.73
N ASP A 143 -5.31 4.66 -27.62
CA ASP A 143 -5.67 5.34 -28.85
C ASP A 143 -6.28 4.36 -29.87
N GLU A 144 -5.73 3.15 -30.01
CA GLU A 144 -6.30 2.08 -30.83
C GLU A 144 -7.72 1.73 -30.37
N TYR A 145 -7.90 1.48 -29.06
CA TYR A 145 -9.21 1.19 -28.50
C TYR A 145 -10.21 2.32 -28.76
N ALA A 146 -9.82 3.58 -28.52
CA ALA A 146 -10.68 4.74 -28.75
C ALA A 146 -11.07 4.89 -30.23
N ALA A 147 -10.12 4.65 -31.14
CA ALA A 147 -10.37 4.69 -32.58
C ALA A 147 -11.33 3.59 -33.04
N ASN A 148 -11.17 2.35 -32.55
CA ASN A 148 -12.05 1.22 -32.85
C ASN A 148 -13.46 1.47 -32.33
N LYS A 149 -13.59 1.92 -31.07
CA LYS A 149 -14.87 2.27 -30.46
C LYS A 149 -15.63 3.34 -31.29
N LYS A 150 -14.93 4.38 -31.77
CA LYS A 150 -15.51 5.43 -32.61
C LYS A 150 -16.00 4.90 -33.95
N LYS A 151 -15.35 3.87 -34.49
CA LYS A 151 -15.74 3.21 -35.75
C LYS A 151 -16.78 2.10 -35.57
N GLY A 152 -17.20 1.80 -34.33
CA GLY A 152 -18.09 0.68 -34.02
C GLY A 152 -17.43 -0.70 -34.20
N ILE A 153 -16.10 -0.79 -34.17
CA ILE A 153 -15.34 -2.03 -34.31
C ILE A 153 -15.14 -2.63 -32.91
N ASP A 154 -15.67 -3.82 -32.69
CA ASP A 154 -15.37 -4.66 -31.55
C ASP A 154 -14.32 -5.71 -31.97
N ASN A 155 -13.11 -5.58 -31.46
CA ASN A 155 -12.01 -6.52 -31.69
C ASN A 155 -11.74 -7.41 -30.46
N GLY A 156 -12.67 -7.45 -29.50
CA GLY A 156 -12.52 -8.21 -28.25
C GLY A 156 -11.51 -7.61 -27.27
N LYS A 157 -10.94 -6.44 -27.56
CA LYS A 157 -9.94 -5.78 -26.71
C LYS A 157 -10.56 -4.59 -25.99
N TYR A 158 -10.15 -4.37 -24.73
CA TYR A 158 -10.70 -3.30 -23.92
C TYR A 158 -9.61 -2.68 -23.03
N ILE A 159 -9.43 -1.37 -23.12
CA ILE A 159 -8.58 -0.61 -22.19
C ILE A 159 -9.18 0.79 -21.97
N VAL A 160 -9.27 1.20 -20.70
CA VAL A 160 -9.74 2.52 -20.30
C VAL A 160 -8.77 3.15 -19.31
N LYS A 161 -8.44 4.41 -19.52
CA LYS A 161 -7.66 5.19 -18.57
C LYS A 161 -8.53 5.80 -17.48
N ILE A 162 -8.02 5.83 -16.26
CA ILE A 162 -8.62 6.50 -15.11
C ILE A 162 -7.54 7.46 -14.54
N PRO A 163 -7.52 8.73 -14.97
CA PRO A 163 -6.58 9.70 -14.43
C PRO A 163 -7.03 10.15 -13.04
N LEU A 164 -6.15 9.96 -12.04
CA LEU A 164 -6.37 10.31 -10.64
C LEU A 164 -5.46 11.48 -10.24
N PHE A 165 -5.57 12.61 -10.94
CA PHE A 165 -4.71 13.76 -10.69
C PHE A 165 -4.91 14.33 -9.28
N VAL A 166 -3.85 14.37 -8.49
CA VAL A 166 -3.86 14.76 -7.07
C VAL A 166 -3.31 16.17 -6.81
N GLY A 167 -2.92 16.91 -7.85
CA GLY A 167 -2.25 18.19 -7.69
C GLY A 167 -0.81 18.06 -7.18
N ASN A 168 -0.29 19.14 -6.61
CA ASN A 168 1.08 19.16 -6.11
C ASN A 168 1.25 18.26 -4.88
N MET A 169 2.36 17.52 -4.86
CA MET A 169 2.67 16.62 -3.76
C MET A 169 3.10 17.37 -2.51
N ALA A 170 2.58 16.98 -1.35
CA ALA A 170 2.98 17.55 -0.06
C ALA A 170 4.49 17.39 0.19
N VAL A 171 5.04 16.26 -0.22
CA VAL A 171 6.50 16.03 -0.29
C VAL A 171 6.83 15.62 -1.71
N SER A 172 7.63 16.40 -2.41
CA SER A 172 7.96 16.20 -3.81
C SER A 172 8.57 14.83 -4.07
N GLY A 173 8.01 14.09 -5.02
CA GLY A 173 8.43 12.74 -5.38
C GLY A 173 8.03 11.63 -4.40
N SER A 174 7.23 11.92 -3.35
CA SER A 174 6.74 10.92 -2.41
C SER A 174 5.32 10.47 -2.78
N THR A 175 5.21 9.51 -3.67
CA THR A 175 3.93 8.96 -4.18
C THR A 175 3.14 8.21 -3.09
N ARG A 176 3.81 7.71 -2.06
CA ARG A 176 3.20 6.99 -0.92
C ARG A 176 2.11 7.77 -0.17
N MET A 177 2.04 9.09 -0.32
CA MET A 177 1.07 9.96 0.37
C MET A 177 -0.23 10.09 -0.44
N GLN A 178 -0.34 11.16 -1.24
CA GLN A 178 -1.59 11.53 -1.91
C GLN A 178 -1.97 10.54 -3.00
N VAL A 179 -0.99 10.09 -3.81
CA VAL A 179 -1.24 9.21 -4.96
C VAL A 179 -1.83 7.88 -4.51
N THR A 180 -1.14 7.16 -3.64
CA THR A 180 -1.64 5.86 -3.17
C THR A 180 -2.88 5.99 -2.27
N THR A 181 -3.11 7.15 -1.66
CA THR A 181 -4.35 7.42 -0.92
C THR A 181 -5.55 7.51 -1.86
N VAL A 182 -5.42 8.22 -2.99
CA VAL A 182 -6.52 8.32 -3.96
C VAL A 182 -6.72 7.01 -4.73
N GLU A 183 -5.65 6.24 -4.97
CA GLU A 183 -5.76 4.90 -5.55
C GLU A 183 -6.56 3.96 -4.62
N LEU A 184 -6.22 3.95 -3.33
CA LEU A 184 -6.95 3.14 -2.33
C LEU A 184 -8.41 3.59 -2.20
N LEU A 185 -8.68 4.90 -2.18
CA LEU A 185 -10.04 5.43 -2.14
C LEU A 185 -10.83 5.01 -3.39
N ALA A 186 -10.31 5.28 -4.58
CA ALA A 186 -11.04 5.05 -5.83
C ALA A 186 -11.29 3.56 -6.09
N ALA A 187 -10.24 2.74 -5.98
CA ALA A 187 -10.35 1.31 -6.24
C ALA A 187 -11.06 0.57 -5.10
N GLY A 188 -10.79 0.94 -3.83
CA GLY A 188 -11.45 0.34 -2.68
C GLY A 188 -12.94 0.64 -2.62
N ALA A 189 -13.36 1.89 -2.87
CA ALA A 189 -14.77 2.25 -2.96
C ALA A 189 -15.48 1.50 -4.11
N ALA A 190 -14.82 1.36 -5.26
CA ALA A 190 -15.37 0.59 -6.38
C ALA A 190 -15.57 -0.89 -6.02
N LEU A 191 -14.63 -1.50 -5.31
CA LEU A 191 -14.78 -2.88 -4.81
C LEU A 191 -15.94 -3.00 -3.82
N GLU A 192 -16.06 -2.07 -2.86
CA GLU A 192 -17.16 -2.11 -1.89
C GLU A 192 -18.52 -1.90 -2.55
N VAL A 193 -18.63 -1.00 -3.52
CA VAL A 193 -19.87 -0.82 -4.30
C VAL A 193 -20.23 -2.10 -5.07
N ALA A 194 -19.24 -2.78 -5.64
CA ALA A 194 -19.45 -4.06 -6.32
C ALA A 194 -19.90 -5.16 -5.32
N ALA A 195 -19.26 -5.25 -4.15
CA ALA A 195 -19.67 -6.18 -3.09
C ALA A 195 -21.11 -5.90 -2.62
N ASN A 196 -21.43 -4.64 -2.34
CA ASN A 196 -22.76 -4.23 -1.91
C ASN A 196 -23.85 -4.57 -2.94
N ARG A 197 -23.52 -4.44 -4.24
CA ARG A 197 -24.42 -4.84 -5.31
C ARG A 197 -24.68 -6.35 -5.29
N TRP A 198 -23.61 -7.15 -5.23
CA TRP A 198 -23.72 -8.60 -5.15
C TRP A 198 -24.53 -9.04 -3.93
N LEU A 199 -24.28 -8.45 -2.76
CA LEU A 199 -25.01 -8.75 -1.53
C LEU A 199 -26.51 -8.47 -1.67
N LYS A 200 -26.89 -7.31 -2.24
CA LYS A 200 -28.30 -6.96 -2.48
C LYS A 200 -29.01 -7.88 -3.48
N GLU A 201 -28.26 -8.38 -4.47
CA GLU A 201 -28.82 -9.25 -5.51
C GLU A 201 -28.97 -10.72 -5.04
N ASN A 202 -28.22 -11.14 -4.03
CA ASN A 202 -28.11 -12.57 -3.63
C ASN A 202 -28.58 -12.87 -2.21
N LEU A 203 -28.73 -11.87 -1.34
CA LEU A 203 -29.11 -12.07 0.06
C LEU A 203 -30.48 -11.47 0.37
N THR A 204 -31.17 -12.06 1.36
CA THR A 204 -32.39 -11.51 1.92
C THR A 204 -32.13 -10.30 2.82
N GLU A 205 -33.15 -9.48 3.08
CA GLU A 205 -33.04 -8.33 4.01
C GLU A 205 -32.60 -8.76 5.42
N GLN A 206 -33.03 -9.93 5.88
CA GLN A 206 -32.67 -10.47 7.17
C GLN A 206 -31.17 -10.80 7.22
N GLU A 207 -30.62 -11.43 6.18
CA GLU A 207 -29.19 -11.74 6.07
C GLU A 207 -28.35 -10.47 5.92
N LEU A 208 -28.81 -9.48 5.15
CA LEU A 208 -28.16 -8.17 5.05
C LEU A 208 -28.06 -7.47 6.41
N SER A 209 -29.09 -7.62 7.26
CA SER A 209 -29.09 -7.03 8.61
C SER A 209 -28.01 -7.65 9.52
N VAL A 210 -27.66 -8.93 9.30
CA VAL A 210 -26.59 -9.64 10.06
C VAL A 210 -25.20 -9.15 9.69
N ILE A 211 -25.00 -8.74 8.43
CA ILE A 211 -23.71 -8.24 7.97
C ILE A 211 -23.40 -6.92 8.67
N GLY A 212 -24.37 -6.05 8.79
CA GLY A 212 -24.19 -4.70 9.36
C GLY A 212 -23.41 -3.79 8.39
N GLY A 213 -23.12 -2.58 8.87
CA GLY A 213 -22.40 -1.58 8.08
C GLY A 213 -23.31 -0.81 7.11
N GLN A 214 -22.72 0.19 6.48
CA GLN A 214 -23.40 1.07 5.52
C GLN A 214 -22.98 0.72 4.10
N MET A 215 -23.94 0.75 3.19
CA MET A 215 -23.71 0.52 1.77
C MET A 215 -23.70 1.88 1.06
N LEU A 216 -22.52 2.47 0.96
CA LEU A 216 -22.32 3.79 0.39
C LEU A 216 -22.25 3.76 -1.14
N SER A 217 -22.69 4.85 -1.77
CA SER A 217 -22.41 5.20 -3.16
C SER A 217 -20.99 5.77 -3.30
N LEU A 218 -20.47 5.89 -4.52
CA LEU A 218 -19.16 6.50 -4.77
C LEU A 218 -19.08 7.96 -4.30
N ASP A 219 -20.18 8.73 -4.44
CA ASP A 219 -20.24 10.11 -3.98
C ASP A 219 -20.18 10.19 -2.46
N GLU A 220 -20.88 9.31 -1.74
CA GLU A 220 -20.82 9.23 -0.29
C GLU A 220 -19.45 8.81 0.23
N TYR A 221 -18.70 7.95 -0.50
CA TYR A 221 -17.29 7.68 -0.18
C TYR A 221 -16.41 8.92 -0.32
N ALA A 222 -16.62 9.71 -1.38
CA ALA A 222 -15.90 10.97 -1.57
C ALA A 222 -16.21 11.97 -0.44
N GLU A 223 -17.48 12.11 -0.04
CA GLU A 223 -17.89 12.96 1.09
C GLU A 223 -17.30 12.48 2.42
N ALA A 224 -17.32 11.18 2.68
CA ALA A 224 -16.71 10.58 3.86
C ALA A 224 -15.20 10.84 3.91
N PHE A 225 -14.50 10.78 2.77
CA PHE A 225 -13.08 11.10 2.70
C PHE A 225 -12.78 12.59 2.93
N VAL A 226 -13.62 13.48 2.40
CA VAL A 226 -13.52 14.91 2.70
C VAL A 226 -13.75 15.16 4.21
N SER A 227 -14.72 14.50 4.81
CA SER A 227 -14.99 14.56 6.26
C SER A 227 -13.80 14.05 7.07
N LEU A 228 -13.20 12.90 6.70
CA LEU A 228 -12.00 12.35 7.31
C LEU A 228 -10.87 13.39 7.37
N ASN A 229 -10.56 14.02 6.24
CA ASN A 229 -9.48 15.01 6.18
C ASN A 229 -9.78 16.25 7.03
N LYS A 230 -11.03 16.73 7.05
CA LYS A 230 -11.46 17.85 7.92
C LYS A 230 -11.30 17.50 9.40
N GLN A 231 -11.66 16.30 9.80
CA GLN A 231 -11.55 15.85 11.19
C GLN A 231 -10.09 15.72 11.62
N LEU A 232 -9.22 15.09 10.79
CA LEU A 232 -7.80 14.93 11.08
C LEU A 232 -7.03 16.26 11.13
N SER A 233 -7.47 17.26 10.35
CA SER A 233 -6.82 18.59 10.28
C SER A 233 -7.30 19.58 11.32
N SER A 234 -8.13 19.17 12.28
CA SER A 234 -8.72 20.07 13.27
C SER A 234 -8.92 19.42 14.66
N GLY A 235 -9.20 20.26 15.64
CA GLY A 235 -9.71 19.86 16.94
C GLY A 235 -8.85 18.88 17.72
N LYS A 236 -9.50 17.84 18.27
CA LYS A 236 -8.83 16.82 19.12
C LYS A 236 -7.98 15.86 18.31
N ALA A 237 -8.39 15.53 17.08
CA ALA A 237 -7.65 14.61 16.23
C ALA A 237 -6.30 15.20 15.82
N LEU A 238 -6.25 16.46 15.36
CA LEU A 238 -5.01 17.16 15.05
C LEU A 238 -4.07 17.23 16.26
N LYS A 239 -4.61 17.54 17.45
CA LYS A 239 -3.82 17.56 18.69
C LYS A 239 -3.27 16.19 19.05
N GLY A 240 -4.04 15.13 18.79
CA GLY A 240 -3.58 13.74 18.96
C GLY A 240 -2.45 13.40 17.98
N LEU A 241 -2.59 13.73 16.70
CA LEU A 241 -1.53 13.55 15.70
C LEU A 241 -0.25 14.30 16.08
N ALA A 242 -0.36 15.56 16.51
CA ALA A 242 0.78 16.35 16.95
C ALA A 242 1.51 15.70 18.14
N LYS A 243 0.76 15.16 19.12
CA LYS A 243 1.36 14.41 20.23
C LYS A 243 2.07 13.13 19.79
N ALA A 244 1.50 12.40 18.80
CA ALA A 244 2.13 11.21 18.24
C ALA A 244 3.44 11.56 17.50
N VAL A 245 3.46 12.68 16.76
CA VAL A 245 4.68 13.22 16.15
C VAL A 245 5.72 13.56 17.19
N ASP A 246 5.33 14.28 18.25
CA ASP A 246 6.26 14.64 19.34
C ASP A 246 6.82 13.42 20.04
N PHE A 247 6.01 12.39 20.24
CA PHE A 247 6.43 11.13 20.82
C PHE A 247 7.51 10.44 19.97
N GLU A 248 7.29 10.30 18.66
CA GLU A 248 8.31 9.73 17.75
C GLU A 248 9.59 10.58 17.70
N VAL A 249 9.46 11.90 17.55
CA VAL A 249 10.60 12.83 17.51
C VAL A 249 11.45 12.69 18.76
N ASN A 250 10.83 12.67 19.93
CA ASN A 250 11.53 12.53 21.20
C ASN A 250 12.26 11.19 21.29
N THR A 251 11.62 10.10 20.86
CA THR A 251 12.23 8.76 20.84
C THR A 251 13.46 8.72 19.93
N TYR A 252 13.33 9.22 18.69
CA TYR A 252 14.42 9.17 17.71
C TYR A 252 15.58 10.13 18.05
N ASN A 253 15.30 11.29 18.63
CA ASN A 253 16.34 12.21 19.12
C ASN A 253 17.19 11.59 20.23
N GLN A 254 16.60 10.72 21.04
CA GLN A 254 17.28 9.94 22.07
C GLN A 254 17.87 8.63 21.54
N LYS A 255 17.90 8.42 20.21
CA LYS A 255 18.40 7.21 19.54
C LYS A 255 17.58 5.94 19.83
N GLY A 256 16.40 6.06 20.43
CA GLY A 256 15.48 4.95 20.65
C GLY A 256 14.84 4.46 19.36
N LEU A 257 14.20 3.31 19.43
CA LEU A 257 13.43 2.68 18.35
C LEU A 257 11.95 2.71 18.70
N VAL A 258 11.09 2.69 17.68
CA VAL A 258 9.63 2.55 17.86
C VAL A 258 9.19 1.20 17.27
N THR A 259 8.55 0.38 18.11
CA THR A 259 7.91 -0.84 17.65
C THR A 259 6.39 -0.67 17.80
N TYR A 260 5.71 -0.63 16.68
CA TYR A 260 4.25 -0.65 16.65
C TYR A 260 3.75 -2.08 16.79
N ILE A 261 2.62 -2.25 17.47
CA ILE A 261 1.90 -3.51 17.53
C ILE A 261 0.43 -3.30 17.19
N THR A 262 -0.10 -4.16 16.37
CA THR A 262 -1.53 -4.26 16.04
C THR A 262 -1.79 -5.60 15.37
N HIS A 263 -3.04 -6.05 15.40
CA HIS A 263 -3.44 -7.27 14.71
C HIS A 263 -4.18 -6.98 13.40
N GLN A 264 -5.26 -6.21 13.46
CA GLN A 264 -6.14 -5.99 12.29
C GLN A 264 -5.57 -5.03 11.23
N TYR A 265 -4.83 -4.01 11.63
CA TYR A 265 -4.30 -2.96 10.74
C TYR A 265 -2.79 -3.07 10.53
N LEU A 266 -2.26 -4.27 10.63
CA LEU A 266 -0.82 -4.52 10.54
C LEU A 266 -0.26 -4.09 9.18
N LEU A 267 -0.94 -4.43 8.09
CA LEU A 267 -0.53 -4.07 6.73
C LEU A 267 -0.58 -2.55 6.49
N ASP A 268 -1.58 -1.86 7.04
CA ASP A 268 -1.70 -0.40 6.92
C ASP A 268 -0.49 0.32 7.50
N ILE A 269 -0.06 -0.09 8.69
CA ILE A 269 1.10 0.49 9.38
C ILE A 269 2.40 0.05 8.70
N MET A 270 2.47 -1.22 8.24
CA MET A 270 3.62 -1.73 7.50
C MET A 270 3.85 -0.92 6.22
N THR A 271 2.80 -0.53 5.50
CA THR A 271 2.94 0.30 4.30
C THR A 271 3.60 1.64 4.56
N ASP A 272 3.36 2.26 5.71
CA ASP A 272 4.05 3.49 6.08
C ASP A 272 5.47 3.22 6.57
N THR A 273 5.66 2.24 7.45
CA THR A 273 6.97 2.00 8.09
C THR A 273 8.02 1.51 7.10
N THR A 274 7.66 0.68 6.12
CA THR A 274 8.58 0.21 5.06
C THR A 274 8.91 1.30 4.05
N GLU A 275 8.01 2.25 3.80
CA GLU A 275 8.23 3.38 2.89
C GLU A 275 9.07 4.51 3.50
N ARG A 276 9.33 4.49 4.79
CA ARG A 276 10.22 5.49 5.45
C ARG A 276 11.66 5.39 4.96
N GLN A 277 12.11 4.19 4.58
CA GLN A 277 13.45 3.98 4.05
C GLN A 277 13.67 4.74 2.73
N PRO A 278 12.91 4.50 1.65
CA PRO A 278 13.15 5.19 0.39
C PRO A 278 12.80 6.68 0.45
N THR A 279 11.86 7.08 1.33
CA THR A 279 11.43 8.48 1.41
C THR A 279 12.40 9.34 2.22
N PHE A 280 12.94 8.86 3.33
CA PHE A 280 13.72 9.66 4.29
C PHE A 280 15.13 9.12 4.53
N THR A 281 15.56 8.15 3.74
CA THR A 281 16.86 7.49 3.88
C THR A 281 17.06 6.94 5.31
N LEU A 282 16.09 6.15 5.77
CA LEU A 282 16.16 5.44 7.05
C LEU A 282 16.62 4.00 6.83
N PRO A 283 17.16 3.32 7.86
CA PRO A 283 17.46 1.91 7.77
C PRO A 283 16.19 1.11 7.42
N PRO A 284 16.25 0.20 6.41
CA PRO A 284 15.13 -0.66 6.04
C PRO A 284 14.87 -1.72 7.11
N PHE A 285 13.73 -2.40 7.00
CA PHE A 285 13.55 -3.66 7.70
C PHE A 285 14.69 -4.61 7.31
N ARG A 286 15.30 -5.28 8.30
CA ARG A 286 16.33 -6.26 8.06
C ARG A 286 15.80 -7.67 8.28
N LYS A 287 16.42 -8.64 7.63
CA LYS A 287 16.12 -10.05 7.85
C LYS A 287 16.47 -10.44 9.30
N PHE A 288 15.77 -11.43 9.83
CA PHE A 288 15.97 -11.90 11.20
C PHE A 288 17.43 -12.37 11.48
N ASN A 289 18.03 -13.03 10.51
CA ASN A 289 19.40 -13.53 10.57
C ASN A 289 20.48 -12.47 10.21
N ASP A 290 20.09 -11.25 9.82
CA ASP A 290 21.03 -10.15 9.60
C ASP A 290 21.30 -9.41 10.91
N HIS A 291 22.45 -9.66 11.50
CA HIS A 291 22.90 -9.01 12.73
C HIS A 291 23.89 -7.85 12.47
N THR A 292 24.16 -7.52 11.21
CA THR A 292 25.16 -6.53 10.79
C THR A 292 24.55 -5.21 10.34
N SER A 293 23.41 -5.26 9.65
CA SER A 293 22.71 -4.05 9.19
C SER A 293 22.09 -3.27 10.35
N GLU A 294 21.99 -1.96 10.16
CA GLU A 294 21.34 -1.10 11.15
C GLU A 294 19.85 -1.48 11.30
N VAL A 295 19.38 -1.46 12.56
CA VAL A 295 17.99 -1.76 12.89
C VAL A 295 17.08 -0.62 12.42
N SER A 296 15.98 -0.96 11.77
CA SER A 296 14.94 0.00 11.35
C SER A 296 14.43 0.83 12.53
N TRP A 297 14.31 2.14 12.37
CA TRP A 297 13.83 3.01 13.42
C TRP A 297 12.38 2.75 13.82
N ALA A 298 11.54 2.45 12.85
CA ALA A 298 10.17 2.01 13.06
C ALA A 298 10.01 0.55 12.62
N TYR A 299 9.22 -0.22 13.35
CA TYR A 299 8.90 -1.60 13.03
C TYR A 299 7.47 -1.92 13.38
N ILE A 300 6.93 -3.03 12.87
CA ILE A 300 5.56 -3.48 13.15
C ILE A 300 5.56 -4.96 13.52
N LYS A 301 4.74 -5.34 14.50
CA LYS A 301 4.56 -6.73 14.91
C LYS A 301 3.10 -7.06 15.18
N ASP A 302 2.72 -8.29 14.88
CA ASP A 302 1.46 -8.89 15.30
C ASP A 302 1.62 -9.45 16.72
N PRO A 303 0.80 -9.05 17.70
CA PRO A 303 0.92 -9.55 19.08
C PRO A 303 0.34 -10.96 19.29
N LEU A 304 -0.48 -11.46 18.37
CA LEU A 304 -1.23 -12.70 18.56
C LEU A 304 -0.60 -13.91 17.88
N TYR A 305 0.04 -13.71 16.74
CA TYR A 305 0.46 -14.80 15.88
C TYR A 305 1.98 -14.92 15.77
N PRO A 306 2.50 -16.17 15.68
CA PRO A 306 3.88 -16.38 15.26
C PRO A 306 4.07 -15.96 13.80
N ASN A 307 5.31 -15.70 13.41
CA ASN A 307 5.69 -15.06 12.16
C ASN A 307 4.99 -15.61 10.90
N GLU A 308 5.02 -16.92 10.71
CA GLU A 308 4.42 -17.53 9.52
C GLU A 308 2.90 -17.30 9.46
N VAL A 309 2.20 -17.44 10.61
CA VAL A 309 0.76 -17.20 10.71
C VAL A 309 0.45 -15.70 10.56
N ALA A 310 1.30 -14.83 11.10
CA ALA A 310 1.16 -13.37 10.94
C ALA A 310 1.24 -12.97 9.45
N TRP A 311 2.18 -13.53 8.68
CA TRP A 311 2.24 -13.31 7.25
C TRP A 311 1.04 -13.87 6.50
N GLN A 312 0.55 -15.07 6.85
CA GLN A 312 -0.68 -15.61 6.28
C GLN A 312 -1.88 -14.71 6.60
N HIS A 313 -1.92 -14.14 7.82
CA HIS A 313 -2.95 -13.17 8.21
C HIS A 313 -2.86 -11.86 7.39
N VAL A 314 -1.67 -11.37 7.09
CA VAL A 314 -1.47 -10.18 6.25
C VAL A 314 -2.00 -10.40 4.83
N PHE A 315 -1.67 -11.52 4.21
CA PHE A 315 -2.02 -11.76 2.81
C PHE A 315 -3.42 -12.36 2.63
N ARG A 316 -3.95 -13.06 3.63
CA ARG A 316 -5.22 -13.81 3.54
C ARG A 316 -5.28 -14.81 2.39
N ARG A 317 -4.15 -15.13 1.81
CA ARG A 317 -3.91 -16.09 0.73
C ARG A 317 -2.49 -16.65 0.84
N PRO A 318 -2.15 -17.68 0.07
CA PRO A 318 -0.76 -18.13 -0.03
C PRO A 318 0.18 -16.99 -0.48
N ILE A 319 1.38 -16.98 0.08
CA ILE A 319 2.42 -16.02 -0.28
C ILE A 319 2.84 -16.24 -1.73
N LYS A 320 2.90 -15.16 -2.51
CA LYS A 320 3.29 -15.20 -3.93
C LYS A 320 4.73 -14.72 -4.10
N GLY A 321 5.60 -15.61 -4.52
CA GLY A 321 6.95 -15.29 -5.01
C GLY A 321 6.98 -15.21 -6.53
N LEU A 322 8.16 -14.94 -7.06
CA LEU A 322 8.48 -15.11 -8.48
C LEU A 322 9.50 -16.22 -8.58
N GLU A 323 9.08 -17.34 -9.13
CA GLU A 323 9.94 -18.54 -9.31
C GLU A 323 10.54 -18.55 -10.72
N TRP A 324 11.13 -17.42 -11.14
CA TRP A 324 11.67 -17.23 -12.47
C TRP A 324 13.09 -17.81 -12.59
N SER A 325 13.29 -18.63 -13.60
CA SER A 325 14.59 -19.20 -13.94
C SER A 325 15.48 -18.16 -14.65
N LYS A 326 16.76 -18.49 -14.76
CA LYS A 326 17.71 -17.70 -15.57
C LYS A 326 17.26 -17.58 -17.03
N GLU A 327 16.68 -18.64 -17.58
CA GLU A 327 16.12 -18.70 -18.93
C GLU A 327 14.91 -17.74 -19.07
N ASP A 328 14.10 -17.59 -18.04
CA ASP A 328 13.00 -16.62 -18.03
C ASP A 328 13.54 -15.18 -18.12
N TYR A 329 14.56 -14.84 -17.32
CA TYR A 329 15.19 -13.52 -17.39
C TYR A 329 15.81 -13.24 -18.77
N ILE A 330 16.42 -14.23 -19.39
CA ILE A 330 16.96 -14.13 -20.77
C ILE A 330 15.82 -13.84 -21.76
N LYS A 331 14.74 -14.62 -21.73
CA LYS A 331 13.57 -14.43 -22.60
C LYS A 331 12.91 -13.08 -22.43
N MET A 332 12.93 -12.54 -21.22
CA MET A 332 12.38 -11.21 -20.88
C MET A 332 13.34 -10.07 -21.20
N ASN A 333 14.52 -10.34 -21.80
CA ASN A 333 15.55 -9.34 -22.08
C ASN A 333 16.00 -8.54 -20.83
N ALA A 334 16.12 -9.22 -19.70
CA ALA A 334 16.67 -8.63 -18.50
C ALA A 334 18.14 -8.21 -18.71
N SER A 335 18.62 -7.28 -17.89
CA SER A 335 20.03 -6.88 -17.93
C SER A 335 20.95 -8.07 -17.59
N GLN A 336 22.17 -8.02 -18.09
CA GLN A 336 23.16 -9.07 -17.83
C GLN A 336 23.46 -9.22 -16.34
N ASP A 337 23.32 -8.14 -15.58
CA ASP A 337 23.49 -8.14 -14.13
C ASP A 337 22.39 -8.98 -13.44
N ILE A 338 21.11 -8.78 -13.80
CA ILE A 338 20.00 -9.59 -13.29
C ILE A 338 20.14 -11.06 -13.73
N ILE A 339 20.54 -11.32 -14.99
CA ILE A 339 20.71 -12.67 -15.51
C ILE A 339 21.81 -13.42 -14.76
N ASN A 340 22.91 -12.74 -14.43
CA ASN A 340 24.04 -13.34 -13.74
C ASN A 340 23.83 -13.47 -12.22
N ASN A 341 23.09 -12.53 -11.62
CA ASN A 341 22.80 -12.47 -10.20
C ASN A 341 21.29 -12.26 -9.98
N PRO A 342 20.45 -13.29 -10.24
CA PRO A 342 19.01 -13.16 -10.06
C PRO A 342 18.69 -12.76 -8.62
N PRO A 343 17.82 -11.77 -8.41
CA PRO A 343 17.43 -11.41 -7.05
C PRO A 343 16.60 -12.54 -6.41
N MET A 344 16.76 -12.71 -5.10
CA MET A 344 15.93 -13.63 -4.33
C MET A 344 14.54 -13.06 -4.15
N VAL A 345 13.57 -13.58 -4.87
CA VAL A 345 12.17 -13.11 -4.91
C VAL A 345 11.16 -14.24 -4.74
N SER A 346 11.60 -15.39 -4.23
CA SER A 346 10.72 -16.51 -3.89
C SER A 346 9.75 -16.14 -2.78
N GLY A 347 8.65 -16.88 -2.67
CA GLY A 347 7.63 -16.63 -1.64
C GLY A 347 8.19 -16.69 -0.21
N ASN A 348 9.18 -17.55 0.05
CA ASN A 348 9.76 -17.72 1.37
C ASN A 348 10.61 -16.53 1.83
N GLU A 349 11.05 -15.66 0.93
CA GLU A 349 11.89 -14.49 1.27
C GLU A 349 11.19 -13.50 2.21
N VAL A 350 9.87 -13.41 2.18
CA VAL A 350 9.13 -12.52 3.08
C VAL A 350 9.15 -13.02 4.52
N LEU A 351 9.23 -14.34 4.73
CA LEU A 351 9.27 -14.97 6.05
C LEU A 351 10.55 -14.66 6.84
N GLU A 352 11.61 -14.24 6.14
CA GLU A 352 12.86 -13.78 6.76
C GLU A 352 12.68 -12.45 7.56
N TYR A 353 11.57 -11.76 7.37
CA TYR A 353 11.20 -10.56 8.13
C TYR A 353 10.19 -10.92 9.20
N VAL A 354 10.63 -10.93 10.47
CA VAL A 354 9.82 -11.43 11.59
C VAL A 354 8.85 -10.37 12.10
N ILE A 355 7.60 -10.48 11.69
CA ILE A 355 6.50 -9.60 12.10
C ILE A 355 5.56 -10.23 13.15
N GLY A 356 5.82 -11.44 13.58
CA GLY A 356 5.04 -12.14 14.60
C GLY A 356 5.40 -11.74 16.04
N ASN A 357 4.84 -12.48 16.98
CA ASN A 357 4.98 -12.24 18.42
C ASN A 357 6.27 -12.82 19.04
N GLU A 358 7.15 -13.35 18.20
CA GLU A 358 8.47 -13.83 18.67
C GLU A 358 9.27 -12.71 19.33
N ASP A 359 10.07 -13.07 20.31
CA ASP A 359 10.96 -12.13 20.96
C ASP A 359 12.01 -11.60 19.98
N ASP A 360 12.18 -10.27 19.94
CA ASP A 360 13.18 -9.61 19.11
C ASP A 360 13.99 -8.60 19.96
N PRO A 361 15.08 -9.04 20.59
CA PRO A 361 15.91 -8.18 21.41
C PRO A 361 16.46 -6.95 20.68
N SER A 362 16.55 -7.00 19.35
CA SER A 362 17.01 -5.84 18.57
C SER A 362 16.10 -4.63 18.71
N ARG A 363 14.81 -4.84 19.00
CA ARG A 363 13.80 -3.78 19.10
C ARG A 363 13.88 -2.97 20.40
N TYR A 364 14.44 -3.56 21.44
CA TYR A 364 14.63 -2.89 22.76
C TYR A 364 16.09 -2.82 23.19
N SER A 365 17.03 -3.07 22.25
CA SER A 365 18.49 -3.01 22.50
C SER A 365 19.02 -1.59 22.75
N ARG A 366 18.27 -0.57 22.35
CA ARG A 366 18.65 0.85 22.55
C ARG A 366 17.87 1.41 23.73
N GLU A 367 18.59 2.17 24.59
CA GLU A 367 17.93 3.00 25.60
C GLU A 367 16.87 3.90 24.91
N CYS A 368 15.78 4.20 25.59
CA CYS A 368 14.67 5.00 25.08
C CYS A 368 13.85 4.36 23.95
N SER A 369 14.02 3.06 23.66
CA SER A 369 13.13 2.36 22.73
C SER A 369 11.72 2.22 23.31
N GLN A 370 10.72 2.40 22.45
CA GLN A 370 9.31 2.51 22.83
C GLN A 370 8.44 1.45 22.15
N LEU A 371 7.48 0.91 22.88
CA LEU A 371 6.44 0.02 22.36
C LEU A 371 5.13 0.79 22.18
N VAL A 372 4.52 0.71 21.02
CA VAL A 372 3.31 1.47 20.67
C VAL A 372 2.18 0.53 20.26
N LEU A 373 1.14 0.45 21.07
CA LEU A 373 -0.08 -0.29 20.69
C LEU A 373 -0.99 0.62 19.86
N ILE A 374 -1.44 0.11 18.71
CA ILE A 374 -2.42 0.78 17.86
C ILE A 374 -3.79 0.13 18.06
N ASP A 375 -4.76 0.97 18.42
CA ASP A 375 -6.17 0.59 18.58
C ASP A 375 -7.04 1.42 17.63
N VAL A 376 -7.73 0.76 16.71
CA VAL A 376 -8.66 1.39 15.76
C VAL A 376 -10.07 0.90 16.07
N ASN A 377 -10.95 1.76 16.52
CA ASN A 377 -12.33 1.42 16.90
C ASN A 377 -12.45 0.28 17.94
N GLY A 378 -11.50 0.15 18.85
CA GLY A 378 -11.51 -0.95 19.82
C GLY A 378 -11.02 -2.27 19.25
N SER A 379 -10.19 -2.26 18.20
CA SER A 379 -9.57 -3.46 17.63
C SER A 379 -8.56 -4.15 18.57
N ALA A 380 -8.05 -3.42 19.57
CA ALA A 380 -7.18 -3.97 20.59
C ALA A 380 -8.01 -4.78 21.61
N THR A 381 -8.11 -6.09 21.41
CA THR A 381 -8.77 -7.02 22.33
C THR A 381 -8.05 -7.11 23.67
N GLU A 382 -8.69 -7.67 24.68
CA GLU A 382 -8.06 -7.89 26.00
C GLU A 382 -6.76 -8.71 25.89
N GLU A 383 -6.72 -9.70 25.02
CA GLU A 383 -5.51 -10.51 24.75
C GLU A 383 -4.36 -9.67 24.22
N ILE A 384 -4.64 -8.78 23.25
CA ILE A 384 -3.65 -7.85 22.70
C ILE A 384 -3.15 -6.87 23.77
N VAL A 385 -4.05 -6.34 24.58
CA VAL A 385 -3.71 -5.41 25.67
C VAL A 385 -2.85 -6.11 26.73
N ASN A 386 -3.18 -7.35 27.09
CA ASN A 386 -2.40 -8.16 28.03
C ASN A 386 -0.99 -8.44 27.48
N TRP A 387 -0.88 -8.83 26.21
CA TRP A 387 0.41 -9.02 25.54
C TRP A 387 1.23 -7.72 25.53
N TYR A 388 0.59 -6.58 25.21
CA TYR A 388 1.24 -5.27 25.25
C TYR A 388 1.85 -4.96 26.63
N HIS A 389 1.09 -5.19 27.72
CA HIS A 389 1.60 -4.91 29.06
C HIS A 389 2.75 -5.83 29.48
N GLN A 390 2.73 -7.09 29.06
CA GLN A 390 3.84 -8.02 29.29
C GLN A 390 5.09 -7.60 28.53
N GLU A 391 4.95 -7.35 27.24
CA GLU A 391 6.06 -6.99 26.34
C GLU A 391 6.67 -5.61 26.69
N LEU A 392 5.84 -4.66 27.16
CA LEU A 392 6.24 -3.32 27.56
C LEU A 392 7.36 -3.33 28.64
N THR A 393 7.43 -4.37 29.45
CA THR A 393 8.47 -4.51 30.51
C THR A 393 9.90 -4.58 29.94
N LYS A 394 10.06 -4.91 28.67
CA LYS A 394 11.35 -4.99 27.97
C LYS A 394 11.78 -3.64 27.38
N TYR A 395 10.85 -2.70 27.23
CA TYR A 395 11.08 -1.38 26.62
C TYR A 395 11.25 -0.30 27.68
N SER A 396 11.82 0.83 27.32
CA SER A 396 11.95 1.98 28.23
C SER A 396 10.61 2.64 28.53
N GLY A 397 9.61 2.40 27.72
CA GLY A 397 8.26 2.93 27.86
C GLY A 397 7.40 2.59 26.66
N GLY A 398 6.18 3.13 26.65
CA GLY A 398 5.26 2.94 25.54
C GLY A 398 4.01 3.77 25.68
N VAL A 399 3.20 3.75 24.63
CA VAL A 399 1.95 4.50 24.53
C VAL A 399 0.92 3.71 23.72
N VAL A 400 -0.34 3.93 24.00
CA VAL A 400 -1.44 3.45 23.14
C VAL A 400 -1.92 4.60 22.28
N ILE A 401 -1.91 4.42 20.96
CA ILE A 401 -2.49 5.39 20.02
C ILE A 401 -3.84 4.84 19.54
N ARG A 402 -4.90 5.59 19.80
CA ARG A 402 -6.28 5.17 19.52
C ARG A 402 -6.92 6.02 18.45
N PHE A 403 -7.46 5.38 17.42
CA PHE A 403 -8.10 6.01 16.27
C PHE A 403 -9.60 5.70 16.21
N GLY A 404 -10.34 6.59 15.57
CA GLY A 404 -11.75 6.38 15.26
C GLY A 404 -12.70 6.69 16.43
N GLN A 405 -13.72 5.87 16.61
CA GLN A 405 -14.66 5.96 17.72
C GLN A 405 -14.02 5.36 18.98
N ILE A 406 -13.50 6.22 19.83
CA ILE A 406 -12.69 5.81 20.98
C ILE A 406 -13.57 5.70 22.23
N PRO A 407 -13.73 4.53 22.84
CA PRO A 407 -14.39 4.37 24.14
C PRO A 407 -13.77 5.28 25.22
N THR A 408 -14.57 5.71 26.17
CA THR A 408 -14.10 6.55 27.29
C THR A 408 -13.14 5.80 28.22
N THR A 409 -13.30 4.49 28.32
CA THR A 409 -12.43 3.61 29.11
C THR A 409 -11.00 3.63 28.59
N LYS A 410 -10.06 3.85 29.49
CA LYS A 410 -8.64 3.73 29.19
C LYS A 410 -8.21 2.26 29.21
N ILE A 411 -7.30 1.91 28.29
CA ILE A 411 -6.67 0.59 28.23
C ILE A 411 -5.19 0.65 28.65
N ALA A 412 -4.62 1.85 28.80
CA ALA A 412 -3.29 2.07 29.34
C ALA A 412 -3.24 3.41 30.10
N LYS A 413 -2.17 3.61 30.89
CA LYS A 413 -1.89 4.87 31.59
C LYS A 413 -1.72 6.02 30.60
N ASP A 414 -0.89 5.80 29.58
CA ASP A 414 -0.54 6.80 28.59
C ASP A 414 -1.24 6.48 27.26
N GLU A 415 -2.15 7.35 26.86
CA GLU A 415 -2.94 7.24 25.64
C GLU A 415 -2.87 8.53 24.81
N ILE A 416 -2.68 8.35 23.51
CA ILE A 416 -2.87 9.40 22.50
C ILE A 416 -4.16 9.09 21.75
N ARG A 417 -5.13 10.01 21.81
CA ARG A 417 -6.45 9.84 21.20
C ARG A 417 -6.58 10.69 19.96
N ILE A 418 -6.97 10.06 18.85
CA ILE A 418 -7.21 10.68 17.55
C ILE A 418 -8.65 10.33 17.13
N PRO A 419 -9.65 11.00 17.74
CA PRO A 419 -11.06 10.69 17.50
C PRO A 419 -11.48 11.14 16.10
N VAL A 420 -12.09 10.21 15.36
CA VAL A 420 -12.63 10.42 14.01
C VAL A 420 -13.88 9.57 13.86
N GLU A 421 -14.94 10.15 13.33
CA GLU A 421 -16.19 9.45 13.05
C GLU A 421 -16.30 9.15 11.57
N LEU A 422 -16.39 7.87 11.24
CA LEU A 422 -16.48 7.37 9.87
C LEU A 422 -17.55 6.27 9.77
N PRO A 423 -18.18 6.12 8.60
CA PRO A 423 -19.08 5.00 8.36
C PRO A 423 -18.32 3.67 8.41
N ARG A 424 -18.96 2.66 9.02
CA ARG A 424 -18.54 1.26 8.90
C ARG A 424 -19.09 0.71 7.59
N THR A 425 -18.23 0.09 6.81
CA THR A 425 -18.58 -0.47 5.50
C THR A 425 -18.13 -1.92 5.39
N CYS A 426 -18.40 -2.61 4.29
CA CYS A 426 -18.14 -4.04 4.20
C CYS A 426 -16.64 -4.40 4.38
N THR A 427 -15.72 -3.68 3.73
CA THR A 427 -14.28 -3.89 3.91
C THR A 427 -13.63 -2.85 4.83
N ASP A 428 -14.43 -1.95 5.43
CA ASP A 428 -13.96 -0.85 6.27
C ASP A 428 -12.89 0.04 5.61
N ILE A 429 -12.99 0.24 4.28
CA ILE A 429 -11.99 0.99 3.51
C ILE A 429 -11.72 2.39 4.07
N MET A 430 -12.72 3.04 4.67
CA MET A 430 -12.57 4.35 5.28
C MET A 430 -11.67 4.32 6.52
N TYR A 431 -11.66 3.23 7.29
CA TYR A 431 -10.74 3.08 8.42
C TYR A 431 -9.32 2.71 7.98
N HIS A 432 -9.16 1.95 6.91
CA HIS A 432 -7.87 1.76 6.26
C HIS A 432 -7.30 3.10 5.77
N LEU A 433 -8.12 3.95 5.15
CA LEU A 433 -7.74 5.32 4.76
C LEU A 433 -7.41 6.20 5.96
N LEU A 434 -8.16 6.11 7.07
CA LEU A 434 -7.85 6.81 8.31
C LEU A 434 -6.44 6.48 8.82
N VAL A 435 -6.14 5.18 8.97
CA VAL A 435 -4.82 4.73 9.46
C VAL A 435 -3.73 5.19 8.50
N LYS A 436 -3.92 5.00 7.19
CA LYS A 436 -2.98 5.40 6.15
C LYS A 436 -2.66 6.90 6.20
N VAL A 437 -3.68 7.77 6.17
CA VAL A 437 -3.51 9.23 6.19
C VAL A 437 -2.87 9.69 7.50
N ALA A 438 -3.31 9.13 8.64
CA ALA A 438 -2.75 9.46 9.94
C ALA A 438 -1.27 9.05 10.06
N PHE A 439 -0.88 7.85 9.61
CA PHE A 439 0.52 7.40 9.64
C PHE A 439 1.40 8.16 8.64
N ASN A 440 0.87 8.51 7.46
CA ASN A 440 1.60 9.38 6.53
C ASN A 440 1.84 10.78 7.13
N ALA A 441 0.86 11.35 7.81
CA ALA A 441 1.00 12.62 8.52
C ALA A 441 1.98 12.52 9.69
N LEU A 442 1.91 11.44 10.48
CA LEU A 442 2.80 11.16 11.61
C LEU A 442 4.24 11.05 11.14
N SER A 443 4.55 10.13 10.23
CA SER A 443 5.92 9.88 9.78
C SER A 443 6.53 11.08 9.06
N THR A 444 5.76 11.76 8.20
CA THR A 444 6.23 12.96 7.50
C THR A 444 6.43 14.12 8.47
N GLY A 445 5.50 14.33 9.41
CA GLY A 445 5.61 15.35 10.44
C GLY A 445 6.81 15.13 11.36
N THR A 446 7.07 13.88 11.75
CA THR A 446 8.26 13.48 12.52
C THR A 446 9.53 13.83 11.76
N MET A 447 9.64 13.43 10.49
CA MET A 447 10.85 13.68 9.69
C MET A 447 11.03 15.17 9.36
N ALA A 448 9.95 15.91 9.13
CA ALA A 448 9.99 17.35 8.94
C ALA A 448 10.48 18.07 10.21
N LYS A 449 9.98 17.68 11.39
CA LYS A 449 10.39 18.24 12.67
C LYS A 449 11.85 17.89 13.01
N MET A 450 12.37 16.77 12.53
CA MET A 450 13.77 16.37 12.62
C MET A 450 14.69 16.99 11.55
N GLY A 451 14.18 17.91 10.72
CA GLY A 451 14.95 18.61 9.69
C GLY A 451 15.28 17.79 8.45
N ARG A 452 14.55 16.67 8.19
CA ARG A 452 14.76 15.84 7.00
C ARG A 452 13.93 16.29 5.79
N VAL A 453 13.07 17.29 5.96
CA VAL A 453 12.28 17.94 4.91
C VAL A 453 12.53 19.42 4.97
N TYR A 454 12.79 20.05 3.81
CA TYR A 454 12.92 21.49 3.67
C TYR A 454 11.97 21.99 2.57
N GLY A 455 11.06 22.89 2.93
CA GLY A 455 9.91 23.19 2.07
C GLY A 455 9.09 21.90 1.84
N ASN A 456 8.97 21.50 0.58
CA ASN A 456 8.38 20.20 0.21
C ASN A 456 9.44 19.19 -0.29
N TRP A 457 10.75 19.44 -0.12
CA TRP A 457 11.82 18.57 -0.55
C TRP A 457 12.28 17.62 0.55
N MET A 458 12.46 16.34 0.18
CA MET A 458 13.21 15.38 1.00
C MET A 458 14.70 15.68 0.84
N VAL A 459 15.34 16.26 1.85
CA VAL A 459 16.74 16.75 1.73
C VAL A 459 17.81 15.71 2.03
N GLN A 460 17.41 14.54 2.54
CA GLN A 460 18.31 13.42 2.75
C GLN A 460 18.15 12.39 1.63
N VAL A 461 18.83 12.61 0.52
CA VAL A 461 18.81 11.73 -0.64
C VAL A 461 20.19 11.11 -0.83
N LEU A 462 20.25 9.77 -0.94
CA LEU A 462 21.46 9.06 -1.37
C LEU A 462 21.43 8.92 -2.90
N PRO A 463 22.35 9.54 -3.64
CA PRO A 463 22.34 9.55 -5.11
C PRO A 463 22.88 8.23 -5.67
N THR A 464 22.16 7.11 -5.46
CA THR A 464 22.59 5.75 -5.83
C THR A 464 22.18 5.33 -7.23
N ASN A 465 21.24 6.03 -7.87
CA ASN A 465 20.79 5.75 -9.23
C ASN A 465 20.50 7.07 -9.99
N LYS A 466 20.26 6.99 -11.30
CA LYS A 466 20.02 8.16 -12.17
C LYS A 466 18.89 9.06 -11.66
N LYS A 467 17.79 8.48 -11.22
CA LYS A 467 16.62 9.20 -10.67
C LYS A 467 16.98 9.98 -9.39
N LEU A 468 17.75 9.38 -8.48
CA LEU A 468 18.16 10.00 -7.22
C LEU A 468 19.27 11.04 -7.41
N ILE A 469 20.17 10.85 -8.38
CA ILE A 469 21.18 11.86 -8.79
C ILE A 469 20.47 13.10 -9.33
N ASP A 470 19.55 12.93 -10.28
CA ASP A 470 18.75 14.02 -10.84
C ASP A 470 17.98 14.77 -9.74
N ARG A 471 17.29 14.03 -8.85
CA ARG A 471 16.57 14.61 -7.71
C ARG A 471 17.49 15.43 -6.80
N SER A 472 18.66 14.91 -6.44
CA SER A 472 19.64 15.64 -5.62
C SER A 472 20.09 16.93 -6.28
N SER A 473 20.37 16.89 -7.60
CA SER A 473 20.77 18.06 -8.37
C SER A 473 19.66 19.13 -8.40
N ARG A 474 18.40 18.73 -8.54
CA ARG A 474 17.25 19.67 -8.50
C ARG A 474 17.05 20.28 -7.13
N ILE A 475 17.21 19.50 -6.06
CA ILE A 475 17.14 20.00 -4.68
C ILE A 475 18.21 21.06 -4.49
N ILE A 476 19.46 20.77 -4.87
CA ILE A 476 20.58 21.71 -4.75
C ILE A 476 20.30 22.99 -5.57
N ALA A 477 19.89 22.84 -6.83
CA ALA A 477 19.55 23.97 -7.69
C ALA A 477 18.45 24.85 -7.10
N SER A 478 17.38 24.23 -6.59
CA SER A 478 16.26 24.94 -5.96
C SER A 478 16.68 25.67 -4.68
N LEU A 479 17.46 25.03 -3.81
CA LEU A 479 17.90 25.62 -2.54
C LEU A 479 18.96 26.71 -2.73
N ALA A 480 19.87 26.51 -3.68
CA ALA A 480 20.90 27.48 -4.04
C ALA A 480 20.38 28.61 -4.95
N LYS A 481 19.12 28.51 -5.45
CA LYS A 481 18.52 29.45 -6.42
C LYS A 481 19.35 29.61 -7.69
N ILE A 482 19.94 28.53 -8.17
CA ILE A 482 20.69 28.49 -9.43
C ILE A 482 19.84 27.79 -10.50
N PRO A 483 20.01 28.20 -11.80
CA PRO A 483 19.31 27.49 -12.87
C PRO A 483 19.69 26.01 -12.89
N TYR A 484 18.69 25.14 -13.02
CA TYR A 484 18.91 23.75 -13.35
C TYR A 484 18.93 23.62 -14.86
N ALA A 485 20.05 23.13 -15.41
CA ALA A 485 20.17 22.93 -16.86
C ALA A 485 19.29 21.74 -17.26
N ASP A 486 18.21 22.02 -17.94
CA ASP A 486 17.27 21.16 -18.66
C ASP A 486 17.29 19.63 -18.32
N GLY A 487 17.15 19.30 -17.07
CA GLY A 487 16.87 17.94 -16.64
C GLY A 487 15.36 17.80 -16.38
N TYR A 488 14.72 17.02 -17.21
CA TYR A 488 13.31 16.69 -17.05
C TYR A 488 13.11 15.67 -15.92
N ASP A 489 12.39 16.03 -14.85
CA ASP A 489 11.95 15.10 -13.82
C ASP A 489 10.45 14.84 -13.95
N PRO A 490 10.06 13.64 -14.43
CA PRO A 490 8.66 13.29 -14.57
C PRO A 490 7.88 13.23 -13.25
N CYS A 491 8.58 13.11 -12.13
CA CYS A 491 7.97 13.08 -10.79
C CYS A 491 7.90 14.46 -10.11
N SER A 492 8.44 15.52 -10.73
CA SER A 492 8.45 16.87 -10.16
C SER A 492 7.32 17.75 -10.68
N VAL A 493 6.50 17.24 -11.59
CA VAL A 493 5.33 17.95 -12.08
C VAL A 493 4.16 17.59 -11.17
N GLY A 494 4.10 18.25 -10.07
CA GLY A 494 3.04 18.26 -9.10
C GLY A 494 3.11 19.55 -8.35
#